data_65725f82ce29a178475decefc3cca59a
#
_entry.id   65725f82ce29a178475decefc3cca59a
#
_cell.length_a   1.000
_cell.length_b   1.000
_cell.length_c   1.000
_cell.angle_alpha   90.00
_cell.angle_beta   90.00
_cell.angle_gamma   90.00
#
_symmetry.space_group_name_H-M   'P 1'
#
loop_
_entity.id
_entity.type
_entity.pdbx_description
1 polymer ?
#
loop_
_entity_poly.entity_id
_entity_poly.type
_entity_poly.pdbx_seq_one_letter_code
_entity_poly.pdbx_strand_id
1 'polypeptide(L)'
;MNFPLISEYIDAIRLAEDNFNKLSNLRPVLDGNGNPIMSGGNFAVVFKMKDVNDGRYYAVKCFLKEQEGRNERYQEIAEELKYNTSSYLLNIRYIEDELFVWSDSLEEGNNVPVVVMDWVDGRTLDTYIKERIHSKYTLATLAYNFCRMGSWLLSQPIAHGDLKPDNIIVREDGSLVLVDYDGM
;
A
#
# COMPACT_ATOMS: atom_id res chain seq x y z
N MET A 1 4.74 -1.65 -22.04
CA MET A 1 5.69 -2.52 -21.31
C MET A 1 4.89 -3.64 -20.66
N ASN A 2 5.29 -4.91 -20.77
CA ASN A 2 4.64 -5.98 -20.01
C ASN A 2 5.18 -5.94 -18.58
N PHE A 3 4.29 -5.84 -17.60
CA PHE A 3 4.65 -5.91 -16.19
C PHE A 3 4.76 -7.37 -15.74
N PRO A 4 5.60 -7.65 -14.72
CA PRO A 4 5.76 -8.99 -14.18
C PRO A 4 4.44 -9.56 -13.60
N LEU A 5 4.35 -10.89 -13.60
CA LEU A 5 3.28 -11.62 -12.93
C LEU A 5 3.44 -11.57 -11.41
N ILE A 6 2.36 -11.84 -10.67
CA ILE A 6 2.41 -11.90 -9.19
C ILE A 6 3.41 -12.96 -8.72
N SER A 7 3.51 -14.11 -9.40
CA SER A 7 4.49 -15.16 -9.08
C SER A 7 5.93 -14.68 -9.22
N GLU A 8 6.23 -13.92 -10.28
CA GLU A 8 7.57 -13.36 -10.53
C GLU A 8 7.92 -12.30 -9.47
N TYR A 9 6.95 -11.50 -9.05
CA TYR A 9 7.13 -10.59 -7.90
C TYR A 9 7.39 -11.33 -6.58
N ILE A 10 6.68 -12.44 -6.31
CA ILE A 10 6.90 -13.25 -5.11
C ILE A 10 8.34 -13.77 -5.08
N ASP A 11 8.86 -14.26 -6.20
CA ASP A 11 10.22 -14.78 -6.30
C ASP A 11 11.25 -13.65 -6.12
N ALA A 12 11.02 -12.49 -6.74
CA ALA A 12 11.88 -11.31 -6.55
C ALA A 12 11.90 -10.82 -5.10
N ILE A 13 10.73 -10.75 -4.44
CA ILE A 13 10.59 -10.28 -3.05
C ILE A 13 11.21 -11.26 -2.05
N ARG A 14 11.21 -12.57 -2.32
CA ARG A 14 11.91 -13.55 -1.47
C ARG A 14 13.42 -13.31 -1.40
N LEU A 15 13.99 -12.75 -2.45
CA LEU A 15 15.39 -12.36 -2.57
C LEU A 15 15.56 -10.84 -2.48
N ALA A 16 14.76 -10.18 -1.66
CA ALA A 16 14.67 -8.72 -1.54
C ALA A 16 16.04 -8.04 -1.29
N GLU A 17 16.93 -8.73 -0.56
CA GLU A 17 18.29 -8.22 -0.27
C GLU A 17 19.10 -7.95 -1.54
N ASP A 18 18.99 -8.86 -2.50
CA ASP A 18 19.75 -8.82 -3.75
C ASP A 18 19.01 -8.05 -4.86
N ASN A 19 17.68 -8.04 -4.81
CA ASN A 19 16.84 -7.52 -5.88
C ASN A 19 16.39 -6.08 -5.68
N PHE A 20 16.45 -5.51 -4.47
CA PHE A 20 16.21 -4.09 -4.27
C PHE A 20 17.48 -3.26 -4.41
N ASN A 21 17.37 -2.14 -5.10
CA ASN A 21 18.47 -1.19 -5.27
C ASN A 21 18.68 -0.31 -4.02
N LYS A 22 17.62 0.39 -3.57
CA LYS A 22 17.67 1.33 -2.44
C LYS A 22 17.03 0.76 -1.17
N LEU A 23 16.18 -0.25 -1.30
CA LEU A 23 15.41 -0.88 -0.22
C LEU A 23 15.98 -2.25 0.17
N SER A 24 17.25 -2.51 -0.10
CA SER A 24 17.93 -3.77 0.22
C SER A 24 17.94 -4.13 1.71
N ASN A 25 17.57 -3.20 2.58
CA ASN A 25 17.34 -3.42 4.01
C ASN A 25 15.94 -4.00 4.34
N LEU A 26 15.02 -4.07 3.38
CA LEU A 26 13.71 -4.65 3.58
C LEU A 26 13.73 -6.18 3.40
N ARG A 27 12.98 -6.88 4.24
CA ARG A 27 12.77 -8.33 4.15
C ARG A 27 11.27 -8.62 4.13
N PRO A 28 10.80 -9.60 3.34
CA PRO A 28 9.39 -9.99 3.37
C PRO A 28 8.99 -10.54 4.73
N VAL A 29 7.81 -10.14 5.19
CA VAL A 29 7.17 -10.79 6.32
C VAL A 29 6.46 -12.04 5.79
N LEU A 30 6.77 -13.19 6.39
CA LEU A 30 6.23 -14.47 5.94
C LEU A 30 5.02 -14.88 6.79
N ASP A 31 4.08 -15.57 6.18
CA ASP A 31 2.97 -16.24 6.86
C ASP A 31 3.44 -17.57 7.50
N GLY A 32 2.51 -18.28 8.16
CA GLY A 32 2.79 -19.56 8.80
C GLY A 32 3.20 -20.69 7.82
N ASN A 33 3.04 -20.49 6.51
CA ASN A 33 3.41 -21.43 5.46
C ASN A 33 4.72 -21.03 4.74
N GLY A 34 5.35 -19.93 5.17
CA GLY A 34 6.58 -19.41 4.57
C GLY A 34 6.36 -18.61 3.28
N ASN A 35 5.13 -18.13 3.02
CA ASN A 35 4.86 -17.27 1.90
C ASN A 35 4.89 -15.79 2.34
N PRO A 36 5.35 -14.86 1.46
CA PRO A 36 5.26 -13.44 1.74
C PRO A 36 3.82 -13.01 2.00
N ILE A 37 3.59 -12.28 3.10
CA ILE A 37 2.29 -11.66 3.38
C ILE A 37 2.05 -10.58 2.33
N MET A 38 0.97 -10.73 1.59
CA MET A 38 0.61 -9.81 0.50
C MET A 38 -0.89 -9.61 0.38
N SER A 39 -1.27 -8.49 -0.24
CA SER A 39 -2.62 -8.21 -0.72
C SER A 39 -2.55 -7.92 -2.21
N GLY A 40 -3.33 -8.62 -3.01
CA GLY A 40 -3.35 -8.50 -4.46
C GLY A 40 -4.66 -7.91 -4.97
N GLY A 41 -4.57 -7.06 -5.98
CA GLY A 41 -5.68 -6.51 -6.75
C GLY A 41 -5.45 -6.67 -8.25
N ASN A 42 -6.32 -6.06 -9.07
CA ASN A 42 -6.22 -6.15 -10.53
C ASN A 42 -5.08 -5.33 -11.13
N PHE A 43 -4.55 -4.35 -10.42
CA PHE A 43 -3.58 -3.36 -10.92
C PHE A 43 -2.24 -3.41 -10.19
N ALA A 44 -2.23 -3.93 -8.98
CA ALA A 44 -1.03 -4.00 -8.15
C ALA A 44 -1.11 -5.14 -7.13
N VAL A 45 0.05 -5.53 -6.62
CA VAL A 45 0.23 -6.38 -5.45
C VAL A 45 1.03 -5.61 -4.39
N VAL A 46 0.63 -5.71 -3.13
CA VAL A 46 1.27 -5.02 -2.00
C VAL A 46 1.84 -6.05 -1.05
N PHE A 47 3.14 -5.99 -0.80
CA PHE A 47 3.84 -6.88 0.12
C PHE A 47 4.08 -6.21 1.47
N LYS A 48 3.89 -6.95 2.56
CA LYS A 48 4.32 -6.53 3.89
C LYS A 48 5.80 -6.81 4.05
N MET A 49 6.60 -5.76 4.27
CA MET A 49 8.04 -5.83 4.42
C MET A 49 8.45 -5.33 5.80
N LYS A 50 9.56 -5.86 6.31
CA LYS A 50 10.18 -5.41 7.56
C LYS A 50 11.56 -4.85 7.27
N ASP A 51 11.85 -3.68 7.78
CA ASP A 51 13.20 -3.10 7.77
C ASP A 51 14.05 -3.79 8.84
N VAL A 52 15.20 -4.34 8.44
CA VAL A 52 16.13 -5.02 9.37
C VAL A 52 16.91 -4.07 10.25
N ASN A 53 17.01 -2.78 9.88
CA ASN A 53 17.76 -1.78 10.61
C ASN A 53 16.98 -1.20 11.79
N ASP A 54 15.70 -0.84 11.56
CA ASP A 54 14.85 -0.18 12.57
C ASP A 54 13.68 -1.04 13.06
N GLY A 55 13.44 -2.19 12.43
CA GLY A 55 12.39 -3.13 12.76
C GLY A 55 10.98 -2.70 12.35
N ARG A 56 10.81 -1.57 11.65
CA ARG A 56 9.52 -1.07 11.19
C ARG A 56 8.98 -1.90 10.05
N TYR A 57 7.66 -1.81 9.87
CA TYR A 57 6.96 -2.48 8.78
C TYR A 57 6.55 -1.49 7.71
N TYR A 58 6.71 -1.91 6.46
CA TYR A 58 6.38 -1.14 5.27
C TYR A 58 5.48 -1.94 4.34
N ALA A 59 4.63 -1.24 3.60
CA ALA A 59 3.92 -1.76 2.45
C ALA A 59 4.70 -1.39 1.19
N VAL A 60 5.06 -2.40 0.40
CA VAL A 60 5.70 -2.22 -0.92
C VAL A 60 4.70 -2.61 -1.99
N LYS A 61 4.23 -1.63 -2.75
CA LYS A 61 3.27 -1.80 -3.85
C LYS A 61 4.02 -1.97 -5.15
N CYS A 62 3.79 -3.11 -5.82
CA CYS A 62 4.32 -3.47 -7.13
C CYS A 62 3.19 -3.47 -8.15
N PHE A 63 3.43 -2.93 -9.33
CA PHE A 63 2.40 -2.74 -10.35
C PHE A 63 2.30 -3.93 -11.29
N LEU A 64 1.08 -4.31 -11.67
CA LEU A 64 0.79 -5.43 -12.57
C LEU A 64 0.44 -4.97 -13.99
N LYS A 65 0.20 -3.68 -14.18
CA LYS A 65 -0.19 -3.12 -15.48
C LYS A 65 0.43 -1.75 -15.67
N GLU A 66 0.69 -1.41 -16.92
CA GLU A 66 1.09 -0.07 -17.30
C GLU A 66 -0.08 0.91 -17.13
N GLN A 67 0.24 2.11 -16.65
CA GLN A 67 -0.65 3.27 -16.65
C GLN A 67 0.15 4.47 -17.12
N GLU A 68 -0.35 5.13 -18.16
CA GLU A 68 0.26 6.33 -18.69
C GLU A 68 0.33 7.44 -17.63
N GLY A 69 1.49 8.12 -17.54
CA GLY A 69 1.70 9.21 -16.58
C GLY A 69 1.79 8.78 -15.10
N ARG A 70 1.99 7.48 -14.81
CA ARG A 70 2.09 6.98 -13.43
C ARG A 70 3.22 7.65 -12.66
N ASN A 71 4.39 7.78 -13.25
CA ASN A 71 5.56 8.31 -12.58
C ASN A 71 5.31 9.74 -12.11
N GLU A 72 4.86 10.59 -13.01
CA GLU A 72 4.56 11.99 -12.72
C GLU A 72 3.47 12.11 -11.65
N ARG A 73 2.39 11.33 -11.80
CA ARG A 73 1.28 11.31 -10.84
C ARG A 73 1.73 10.91 -9.43
N TYR A 74 2.48 9.81 -9.29
CA TYR A 74 2.95 9.38 -7.98
C TYR A 74 3.98 10.33 -7.35
N GLN A 75 4.79 11.01 -8.16
CA GLN A 75 5.67 12.08 -7.68
C GLN A 75 4.86 13.28 -7.15
N GLU A 76 3.84 13.72 -7.89
CA GLU A 76 2.93 14.79 -7.46
C GLU A 76 2.19 14.42 -6.17
N ILE A 77 1.63 13.20 -6.09
CA ILE A 77 0.97 12.70 -4.88
C ILE A 77 1.94 12.68 -3.69
N ALA A 78 3.15 12.17 -3.88
CA ALA A 78 4.15 12.10 -2.82
C ALA A 78 4.56 13.48 -2.31
N GLU A 79 4.66 14.48 -3.19
CA GLU A 79 4.92 15.86 -2.85
C GLU A 79 3.75 16.46 -2.05
N GLU A 80 2.53 16.30 -2.54
CA GLU A 80 1.32 16.84 -1.89
C GLU A 80 1.14 16.25 -0.47
N LEU A 81 1.36 14.95 -0.31
CA LEU A 81 1.25 14.27 0.99
C LEU A 81 2.29 14.73 2.01
N LYS A 82 3.46 15.25 1.59
CA LYS A 82 4.44 15.83 2.51
C LYS A 82 3.92 17.10 3.19
N TYR A 83 3.11 17.88 2.48
CA TYR A 83 2.56 19.15 3.00
C TYR A 83 1.23 18.93 3.74
N ASN A 84 0.50 17.87 3.41
CA ASN A 84 -0.80 17.55 4.01
C ASN A 84 -0.66 16.46 5.09
N THR A 85 0.08 16.74 6.16
CA THR A 85 0.25 15.80 7.27
C THR A 85 -1.06 15.58 8.01
N SER A 86 -1.55 14.35 8.01
CA SER A 86 -2.77 13.95 8.68
C SER A 86 -2.67 12.51 9.17
N SER A 87 -3.37 12.21 10.27
CA SER A 87 -3.49 10.82 10.74
C SER A 87 -4.33 9.94 9.80
N TYR A 88 -5.04 10.54 8.85
CA TYR A 88 -5.85 9.83 7.85
C TYR A 88 -5.04 9.43 6.61
N LEU A 89 -3.87 10.01 6.38
CA LEU A 89 -3.05 9.78 5.19
C LEU A 89 -1.69 9.19 5.59
N LEU A 90 -1.10 8.47 4.66
CA LEU A 90 0.28 7.96 4.75
C LEU A 90 1.17 8.72 3.78
N ASN A 91 2.38 9.02 4.21
CA ASN A 91 3.40 9.45 3.27
C ASN A 91 3.78 8.28 2.38
N ILE A 92 3.94 8.56 1.10
CA ILE A 92 4.39 7.58 0.12
C ILE A 92 5.72 8.01 -0.47
N ARG A 93 6.47 7.03 -0.97
CA ARG A 93 7.66 7.24 -1.80
C ARG A 93 7.52 6.40 -3.06
N TYR A 94 7.50 7.06 -4.20
CA TYR A 94 7.62 6.40 -5.49
C TYR A 94 9.12 6.28 -5.83
N ILE A 95 9.56 5.10 -6.18
CA ILE A 95 10.97 4.83 -6.50
C ILE A 95 11.01 4.10 -7.84
N GLU A 96 11.60 4.78 -8.82
CA GLU A 96 11.86 4.21 -10.15
C GLU A 96 13.02 3.21 -10.09
N ASP A 97 13.02 2.24 -10.98
CA ASP A 97 14.11 1.27 -11.19
C ASP A 97 14.57 0.60 -9.87
N GLU A 98 13.62 0.19 -9.02
CA GLU A 98 13.91 -0.20 -7.65
C GLU A 98 14.00 -1.71 -7.45
N LEU A 99 13.05 -2.47 -7.98
CA LEU A 99 12.98 -3.91 -7.78
C LEU A 99 13.35 -4.64 -9.05
N PHE A 100 14.45 -5.38 -9.03
CA PHE A 100 14.80 -6.28 -10.12
C PHE A 100 13.88 -7.50 -10.11
N VAL A 101 13.21 -7.73 -11.24
CA VAL A 101 12.32 -8.88 -11.44
C VAL A 101 12.72 -9.60 -12.71
N TRP A 102 13.03 -10.89 -12.59
CA TRP A 102 13.18 -11.76 -13.76
C TRP A 102 11.81 -12.18 -14.26
N SER A 103 11.58 -12.03 -15.56
CA SER A 103 10.33 -12.45 -16.20
C SER A 103 10.60 -13.48 -17.29
N ASP A 104 10.06 -14.68 -17.09
CA ASP A 104 10.16 -15.76 -18.08
C ASP A 104 9.44 -15.41 -19.40
N SER A 105 8.38 -14.60 -19.32
CA SER A 105 7.63 -14.15 -20.49
C SER A 105 8.39 -13.18 -21.38
N LEU A 106 9.42 -12.52 -20.84
CA LEU A 106 10.26 -11.55 -21.54
C LEU A 106 11.65 -12.09 -21.83
N GLU A 107 12.00 -13.27 -21.30
CA GLU A 107 13.35 -13.88 -21.36
C GLU A 107 14.45 -12.93 -20.85
N GLU A 108 14.07 -11.97 -19.97
CA GLU A 108 14.97 -10.96 -19.42
C GLU A 108 14.53 -10.50 -18.02
N GLY A 109 15.45 -9.89 -17.29
CA GLY A 109 15.18 -9.22 -16.02
C GLY A 109 15.13 -7.71 -16.19
N ASN A 110 14.24 -7.06 -15.46
CA ASN A 110 14.09 -5.61 -15.48
C ASN A 110 13.92 -5.05 -14.08
N ASN A 111 14.46 -3.84 -13.87
CA ASN A 111 14.11 -3.05 -12.69
C ASN A 111 12.75 -2.39 -12.89
N VAL A 112 11.84 -2.65 -11.94
CA VAL A 112 10.50 -2.08 -11.97
C VAL A 112 10.32 -1.04 -10.86
N PRO A 113 9.44 -0.06 -11.05
CA PRO A 113 9.13 0.92 -10.02
C PRO A 113 8.29 0.31 -8.90
N VAL A 114 8.44 0.86 -7.69
CA VAL A 114 7.62 0.52 -6.53
C VAL A 114 7.13 1.77 -5.80
N VAL A 115 6.03 1.62 -5.06
CA VAL A 115 5.59 2.61 -4.07
C VAL A 115 5.78 2.03 -2.68
N VAL A 116 6.40 2.81 -1.80
CA VAL A 116 6.64 2.42 -0.41
C VAL A 116 5.89 3.37 0.51
N MET A 117 5.21 2.80 1.51
CA MET A 117 4.52 3.53 2.57
C MET A 117 4.61 2.76 3.89
N ASP A 118 4.32 3.40 5.01
CA ASP A 118 4.22 2.70 6.28
C ASP A 118 3.14 1.62 6.23
N TRP A 119 3.43 0.45 6.82
CA TRP A 119 2.41 -0.58 6.97
C TRP A 119 1.40 -0.18 8.05
N VAL A 120 0.12 -0.27 7.73
CA VAL A 120 -0.96 -0.03 8.68
C VAL A 120 -1.51 -1.35 9.18
N ASP A 121 -1.35 -1.62 10.47
CA ASP A 121 -2.02 -2.74 11.12
C ASP A 121 -3.49 -2.38 11.39
N GLY A 122 -4.39 -3.22 10.91
CA GLY A 122 -5.83 -3.01 11.02
C GLY A 122 -6.64 -3.96 10.14
N ARG A 123 -7.89 -3.61 9.95
CA ARG A 123 -8.83 -4.32 9.05
C ARG A 123 -9.38 -3.35 8.02
N THR A 124 -9.70 -3.82 6.84
CA THR A 124 -10.50 -3.03 5.89
C THR A 124 -11.84 -2.68 6.52
N LEU A 125 -12.41 -1.55 6.14
CA LEU A 125 -13.66 -1.04 6.73
C LEU A 125 -14.79 -2.06 6.71
N ASP A 126 -14.96 -2.77 5.58
CA ASP A 126 -16.01 -3.78 5.45
C ASP A 126 -15.77 -5.00 6.35
N THR A 127 -14.52 -5.46 6.46
CA THR A 127 -14.12 -6.55 7.36
C THR A 127 -14.35 -6.16 8.82
N TYR A 128 -13.94 -4.94 9.19
CA TYR A 128 -14.15 -4.44 10.56
C TYR A 128 -15.65 -4.37 10.92
N ILE A 129 -16.49 -3.89 9.99
CA ILE A 129 -17.95 -3.84 10.18
C ILE A 129 -18.50 -5.26 10.36
N LYS A 130 -18.13 -6.22 9.50
CA LYS A 130 -18.59 -7.61 9.60
C LYS A 130 -18.22 -8.26 10.94
N GLU A 131 -17.00 -8.04 11.41
CA GLU A 131 -16.53 -8.56 12.70
C GLU A 131 -17.24 -7.91 13.92
N ARG A 132 -17.75 -6.69 13.78
CA ARG A 132 -18.35 -5.88 14.84
C ARG A 132 -19.85 -5.62 14.67
N ILE A 133 -20.51 -6.35 13.77
CA ILE A 133 -21.92 -6.10 13.36
C ILE A 133 -22.91 -6.09 14.52
N HIS A 134 -22.63 -6.82 15.60
CA HIS A 134 -23.49 -6.88 16.77
C HIS A 134 -23.17 -5.82 17.85
N SER A 135 -22.12 -5.03 17.67
CA SER A 135 -21.73 -4.00 18.62
C SER A 135 -22.21 -2.61 18.18
N LYS A 136 -23.39 -2.21 18.63
CA LYS A 136 -23.96 -0.89 18.31
C LYS A 136 -23.03 0.27 18.70
N TYR A 137 -22.35 0.17 19.85
CA TYR A 137 -21.42 1.18 20.31
C TYR A 137 -20.23 1.31 19.37
N THR A 138 -19.59 0.19 19.02
CA THR A 138 -18.45 0.19 18.10
C THR A 138 -18.81 0.76 16.73
N LEU A 139 -19.98 0.37 16.19
CA LEU A 139 -20.46 0.89 14.90
C LEU A 139 -20.81 2.39 14.96
N ALA A 140 -21.37 2.86 16.07
CA ALA A 140 -21.63 4.30 16.24
C ALA A 140 -20.32 5.11 16.31
N THR A 141 -19.31 4.60 17.03
CA THR A 141 -17.98 5.21 17.09
C THR A 141 -17.32 5.23 15.72
N LEU A 142 -17.40 4.12 14.99
CA LEU A 142 -16.89 4.03 13.62
C LEU A 142 -17.56 5.05 12.69
N ALA A 143 -18.89 5.15 12.74
CA ALA A 143 -19.65 6.12 11.94
C ALA A 143 -19.22 7.57 12.27
N TYR A 144 -19.04 7.88 13.55
CA TYR A 144 -18.55 9.17 13.98
C TYR A 144 -17.14 9.47 13.43
N ASN A 145 -16.21 8.51 13.53
CA ASN A 145 -14.85 8.66 13.01
C ASN A 145 -14.85 8.80 11.47
N PHE A 146 -15.72 8.06 10.78
CA PHE A 146 -15.88 8.18 9.33
C PHE A 146 -16.40 9.57 8.92
N CYS A 147 -17.40 10.09 9.62
CA CYS A 147 -17.90 11.45 9.37
C CYS A 147 -16.81 12.51 9.61
N ARG A 148 -15.99 12.34 10.66
CA ARG A 148 -14.86 13.26 10.91
C ARG A 148 -13.82 13.22 9.80
N MET A 149 -13.45 12.02 9.34
CA MET A 149 -12.53 11.83 8.21
C MET A 149 -13.11 12.49 6.93
N GLY A 150 -14.40 12.23 6.63
CA GLY A 150 -15.07 12.82 5.47
C GLY A 150 -15.10 14.37 5.53
N SER A 151 -15.43 14.91 6.70
CA SER A 151 -15.41 16.38 6.90
C SER A 151 -14.01 16.96 6.73
N TRP A 152 -12.98 16.25 7.20
CA TRP A 152 -11.61 16.67 7.00
C TRP A 152 -11.24 16.62 5.51
N LEU A 153 -11.53 15.51 4.79
CA LEU A 153 -11.26 15.39 3.35
C LEU A 153 -11.90 16.51 2.53
N LEU A 154 -13.16 16.87 2.85
CA LEU A 154 -13.86 17.97 2.17
C LEU A 154 -13.24 19.35 2.40
N SER A 155 -12.42 19.49 3.44
CA SER A 155 -11.70 20.74 3.73
C SER A 155 -10.31 20.82 3.11
N GLN A 156 -9.84 19.72 2.49
CA GLN A 156 -8.51 19.64 1.87
C GLN A 156 -8.58 20.00 0.38
N PRO A 157 -7.49 20.49 -0.21
CA PRO A 157 -7.40 20.74 -1.64
C PRO A 157 -7.20 19.46 -2.48
N ILE A 158 -7.23 18.30 -1.85
CA ILE A 158 -6.99 16.99 -2.46
C ILE A 158 -8.25 16.13 -2.44
N ALA A 159 -8.36 15.24 -3.41
CA ALA A 159 -9.41 14.21 -3.45
C ALA A 159 -8.78 12.82 -3.58
N HIS A 160 -9.24 11.86 -2.78
CA HIS A 160 -8.72 10.48 -2.83
C HIS A 160 -9.04 9.75 -4.16
N GLY A 161 -10.13 10.13 -4.81
CA GLY A 161 -10.52 9.62 -6.14
C GLY A 161 -11.09 8.18 -6.17
N ASP A 162 -10.72 7.31 -5.23
CA ASP A 162 -11.21 5.91 -5.16
C ASP A 162 -11.58 5.54 -3.71
N LEU A 163 -12.47 6.32 -3.09
CA LEU A 163 -12.90 6.08 -1.71
C LEU A 163 -13.89 4.90 -1.66
N LYS A 164 -13.41 3.76 -1.22
CA LYS A 164 -14.19 2.52 -1.03
C LYS A 164 -13.76 1.79 0.24
N PRO A 165 -14.57 0.83 0.76
CA PRO A 165 -14.27 0.14 2.02
C PRO A 165 -12.91 -0.57 2.04
N ASP A 166 -12.43 -1.09 0.92
CA ASP A 166 -11.14 -1.76 0.82
C ASP A 166 -9.95 -0.80 0.98
N ASN A 167 -10.15 0.48 0.66
CA ASN A 167 -9.13 1.53 0.72
C ASN A 167 -9.16 2.31 2.05
N ILE A 168 -9.92 1.83 3.04
CA ILE A 168 -10.00 2.40 4.38
C ILE A 168 -9.61 1.33 5.39
N ILE A 169 -8.48 1.55 6.07
CA ILE A 169 -8.05 0.65 7.16
C ILE A 169 -8.53 1.20 8.50
N VAL A 170 -9.19 0.37 9.26
CA VAL A 170 -9.58 0.65 10.65
C VAL A 170 -8.58 0.00 11.58
N ARG A 171 -7.88 0.81 12.38
CA ARG A 171 -6.96 0.33 13.42
C ARG A 171 -7.73 -0.18 14.65
N GLU A 172 -7.03 -0.85 15.56
CA GLU A 172 -7.65 -1.37 16.79
C GLU A 172 -8.27 -0.28 17.69
N ASP A 173 -7.70 0.92 17.68
CA ASP A 173 -8.23 2.09 18.41
C ASP A 173 -9.43 2.75 17.71
N GLY A 174 -9.87 2.21 16.57
CA GLY A 174 -10.96 2.74 15.75
C GLY A 174 -10.59 3.93 14.87
N SER A 175 -9.31 4.34 14.85
CA SER A 175 -8.85 5.36 13.91
C SER A 175 -8.83 4.83 12.48
N LEU A 176 -9.05 5.75 11.53
CA LEU A 176 -9.15 5.43 10.10
C LEU A 176 -7.91 5.91 9.36
N VAL A 177 -7.45 5.11 8.41
CA VAL A 177 -6.36 5.46 7.50
C VAL A 177 -6.76 5.13 6.08
N LEU A 178 -6.56 6.08 5.18
CA LEU A 178 -6.77 5.91 3.74
C LEU A 178 -5.52 5.30 3.11
N VAL A 179 -5.73 4.36 2.23
CA VAL A 179 -4.68 3.69 1.46
C VAL A 179 -5.08 3.63 -0.01
N ASP A 180 -4.12 3.35 -0.89
CA ASP A 180 -4.35 3.22 -2.34
C ASP A 180 -4.74 4.54 -3.02
N TYR A 181 -3.73 5.36 -3.28
CA TYR A 181 -3.89 6.72 -3.85
C TYR A 181 -3.91 6.76 -5.39
N ASP A 182 -4.19 5.65 -6.07
CA ASP A 182 -4.20 5.58 -7.55
C ASP A 182 -5.21 6.54 -8.20
N GLY A 183 -6.21 6.98 -7.45
CA GLY A 183 -7.26 7.90 -7.89
C GLY A 183 -7.02 9.39 -7.60
N MET A 184 -5.94 9.73 -6.88
CA MET A 184 -5.60 11.12 -6.53
C MET A 184 -5.14 11.92 -7.73
#